data_7411b03f782bfc200316fde8131534c9
#
_entry.id   7411b03f782bfc200316fde8131534c9
#
_cell.length_a   1.000
_cell.length_b   1.000
_cell.length_c   1.000
_cell.angle_alpha   90.00
_cell.angle_beta   90.00
_cell.angle_gamma   90.00
#
_symmetry.space_group_name_H-M   'P 1'
#
loop_
_entity.id
_entity.type
_entity.pdbx_description
1 polymer ?
#
loop_
_entity_poly.entity_id
_entity_poly.type
_entity_poly.pdbx_seq_one_letter_code
_entity_poly.pdbx_strand_id
1 'polypeptide(L)'
;MLIALRLLKALARMRTSYSHHLLALLLTLVAQTTAAQQVAHIGRIAPIDRIIAVINEEVITQKELDEMLGHTIRQLQTRGVQPPAHDVLEKQLLERFIITRLQLQMAKETGLAVSDTDLDDTLRRIAKENKMSLPELYTALERDGINFNKFRDEIRNELIVTRLKEREVNNRITVTEGEVDNFLHNQEISGAGVNEYRLAHILVQLPERAEAPQIEIKYRRAEAALTKLKNGVEFAQVAAEFSDAPDAMKGGVLDWRPSTQLPTKFAEVLATMQPGELTPVVQSPNGFYIFKLLERRGQKAATVIITQTQARHILVKTNELTSASDARRRVIDLKERLDNGGSFQELAKLHSEDASASSGGSLGWISPGDTVPEFEQALNSLQPGQISEPVQSPFGWHLIQVVERRTLDVSSEQQRKTARQSIHARKADTAFQEWLQRLRDRAYVEYRLEER
;
A
#
# COMPACT_ATOMS: atom_id res chain seq x y z
N MET A 1 6.89 0.04 -0.98
CA MET A 1 6.55 -1.19 -0.22
C MET A 1 6.22 -2.39 -1.11
N LEU A 2 5.39 -2.27 -2.14
CA LEU A 2 5.05 -3.38 -3.06
C LEU A 2 6.21 -3.85 -3.95
N ILE A 3 7.17 -3.02 -4.28
CA ILE A 3 8.30 -3.35 -5.18
C ILE A 3 9.32 -4.27 -4.49
N ALA A 4 9.74 -3.93 -3.27
CA ALA A 4 10.66 -4.76 -2.49
C ALA A 4 10.03 -6.11 -2.08
N LEU A 5 8.73 -6.10 -1.75
CA LEU A 5 8.01 -7.32 -1.35
C LEU A 5 7.84 -8.32 -2.50
N ARG A 6 7.70 -7.84 -3.75
CA ARG A 6 7.52 -8.72 -4.91
C ARG A 6 8.83 -9.27 -5.46
N LEU A 7 9.95 -8.55 -5.32
CA LEU A 7 11.28 -9.07 -5.64
C LEU A 7 11.63 -10.29 -4.80
N LEU A 8 11.39 -10.23 -3.49
CA LEU A 8 11.64 -11.35 -2.58
C LEU A 8 10.71 -12.56 -2.80
N LYS A 9 9.45 -12.36 -3.24
CA LYS A 9 8.55 -13.47 -3.59
C LYS A 9 8.93 -14.19 -4.89
N ALA A 10 9.53 -13.49 -5.85
CA ALA A 10 10.05 -14.12 -7.07
C ALA A 10 11.26 -15.01 -6.76
N LEU A 11 12.12 -14.60 -5.84
CA LEU A 11 13.31 -15.33 -5.43
C LEU A 11 13.01 -16.62 -4.62
N ALA A 12 11.93 -16.63 -3.86
CA ALA A 12 11.50 -17.82 -3.12
C ALA A 12 10.97 -18.95 -4.02
N ARG A 13 10.53 -18.65 -5.26
CA ARG A 13 10.05 -19.65 -6.23
C ARG A 13 11.14 -20.32 -7.06
N MET A 14 12.37 -19.77 -7.08
CA MET A 14 13.49 -20.37 -7.84
C MET A 14 14.23 -21.49 -7.09
N ARG A 15 13.79 -21.89 -5.90
CA ARG A 15 14.50 -22.86 -5.04
C ARG A 15 14.20 -24.33 -5.33
N THR A 16 13.42 -24.68 -6.36
CA THR A 16 13.12 -26.06 -6.71
C THR A 16 13.35 -26.32 -8.20
N SER A 17 14.57 -26.41 -8.64
CA SER A 17 15.02 -27.24 -9.76
C SER A 17 16.46 -26.88 -10.09
N TYR A 18 17.37 -27.66 -9.67
CA TYR A 18 18.62 -28.07 -10.32
C TYR A 18 19.50 -28.78 -9.30
N SER A 19 19.30 -30.07 -9.17
CA SER A 19 20.32 -30.96 -8.64
C SER A 19 20.63 -32.02 -9.73
N HIS A 20 21.93 -32.24 -9.87
CA HIS A 20 22.59 -33.39 -10.49
C HIS A 20 22.81 -33.38 -12.02
N HIS A 21 24.09 -33.49 -12.25
CA HIS A 21 24.93 -34.07 -13.31
C HIS A 21 25.79 -33.05 -14.06
N LEU A 22 27.09 -33.02 -13.88
CA LEU A 22 28.09 -33.85 -14.52
C LEU A 22 29.49 -33.54 -13.98
N LEU A 23 30.08 -34.58 -13.40
CA LEU A 23 31.50 -34.68 -13.10
C LEU A 23 32.16 -35.36 -14.28
N ALA A 24 33.39 -34.94 -14.58
CA ALA A 24 34.46 -35.70 -15.22
C ALA A 24 34.98 -35.28 -16.61
N LEU A 25 36.28 -35.26 -16.61
CA LEU A 25 37.24 -35.33 -17.72
C LEU A 25 37.56 -34.02 -18.47
N LEU A 26 38.79 -33.52 -18.54
CA LEU A 26 40.08 -34.11 -18.84
C LEU A 26 41.22 -33.12 -18.54
N LEU A 27 42.24 -33.58 -17.85
CA LEU A 27 43.61 -33.03 -17.84
C LEU A 27 44.31 -33.40 -19.14
N THR A 28 44.99 -32.45 -19.80
CA THR A 28 46.33 -32.58 -20.46
C THR A 28 46.77 -31.22 -20.96
N LEU A 29 47.78 -30.67 -20.36
CA LEU A 29 49.17 -30.48 -20.88
C LEU A 29 49.27 -29.69 -22.19
N VAL A 30 49.87 -28.52 -22.17
CA VAL A 30 51.16 -28.17 -22.80
C VAL A 30 51.64 -26.80 -22.33
N ALA A 31 52.89 -26.76 -21.89
CA ALA A 31 53.65 -25.56 -21.52
C ALA A 31 54.23 -24.86 -22.73
N GLN A 32 54.73 -23.63 -22.46
CA GLN A 32 55.62 -22.75 -23.25
C GLN A 32 54.87 -21.83 -24.24
N THR A 33 54.90 -20.53 -24.04
CA THR A 33 56.06 -19.64 -24.24
C THR A 33 55.79 -18.29 -23.59
N THR A 34 56.76 -17.84 -22.80
CA THR A 34 56.89 -16.46 -22.30
C THR A 34 57.21 -15.53 -23.45
N ALA A 35 56.23 -14.63 -23.79
CA ALA A 35 56.52 -13.40 -24.45
C ALA A 35 55.93 -12.30 -23.63
N ALA A 36 56.77 -11.55 -22.93
CA ALA A 36 56.43 -10.33 -22.23
C ALA A 36 55.91 -9.30 -23.24
N GLN A 37 54.59 -9.21 -23.34
CA GLN A 37 53.94 -8.01 -23.84
C GLN A 37 53.50 -7.20 -22.62
N GLN A 38 54.30 -6.17 -22.26
CA GLN A 38 53.83 -5.03 -21.50
C GLN A 38 52.72 -4.37 -22.34
N VAL A 39 51.49 -4.84 -22.15
CA VAL A 39 50.33 -4.08 -22.56
C VAL A 39 50.25 -2.94 -21.55
N ALA A 40 50.66 -1.74 -22.06
CA ALA A 40 50.41 -0.51 -21.37
C ALA A 40 48.93 -0.55 -20.90
N HIS A 41 48.71 -0.49 -19.59
CA HIS A 41 47.43 -0.14 -19.01
C HIS A 41 47.13 1.29 -19.46
N ILE A 42 46.58 1.44 -20.66
CA ILE A 42 45.79 2.61 -20.98
C ILE A 42 44.66 2.56 -19.97
N GLY A 43 44.79 3.40 -18.94
CA GLY A 43 43.71 3.56 -17.95
C GLY A 43 42.41 3.71 -18.74
N ARG A 44 41.47 2.81 -18.54
CA ARG A 44 40.11 3.00 -19.05
C ARG A 44 39.66 4.32 -18.45
N ILE A 45 39.66 5.35 -19.32
CA ILE A 45 38.99 6.61 -19.01
C ILE A 45 37.56 6.19 -18.71
N ALA A 46 37.20 6.20 -17.42
CA ALA A 46 35.82 5.96 -17.04
C ALA A 46 34.99 7.03 -17.79
N PRO A 47 34.00 6.66 -18.58
CA PRO A 47 33.21 7.63 -19.28
C PRO A 47 32.65 8.62 -18.24
N ILE A 48 32.88 9.92 -18.48
CA ILE A 48 32.32 10.99 -17.65
C ILE A 48 30.81 10.81 -17.70
N ASP A 49 30.16 10.72 -16.53
CA ASP A 49 28.72 10.56 -16.43
C ASP A 49 28.04 11.82 -17.03
N ARG A 50 27.11 11.60 -17.95
CA ARG A 50 26.47 12.69 -18.71
C ARG A 50 25.18 13.13 -18.03
N ILE A 51 24.95 14.44 -17.92
CA ILE A 51 23.69 15.00 -17.48
C ILE A 51 22.68 14.84 -18.62
N ILE A 52 21.53 14.22 -18.35
CA ILE A 52 20.44 13.98 -19.30
C ILE A 52 19.19 14.81 -19.02
N ALA A 53 19.04 15.27 -17.79
CA ALA A 53 18.01 16.24 -17.42
C ALA A 53 18.49 17.13 -16.28
N VAL A 54 18.00 18.38 -16.29
CA VAL A 54 18.12 19.33 -15.17
C VAL A 54 16.73 19.56 -14.62
N ILE A 55 16.56 19.44 -13.29
CA ILE A 55 15.29 19.58 -12.60
C ILE A 55 15.48 20.61 -11.49
N ASN A 56 15.01 21.84 -11.69
CA ASN A 56 15.28 22.95 -10.79
C ASN A 56 16.81 23.08 -10.56
N GLU A 57 17.27 22.77 -9.34
CA GLU A 57 18.70 22.82 -8.95
C GLU A 57 19.40 21.46 -8.97
N GLU A 58 18.69 20.38 -9.33
CA GLU A 58 19.22 19.01 -9.35
C GLU A 58 19.39 18.51 -10.80
N VAL A 59 20.20 17.46 -10.94
CA VAL A 59 20.45 16.83 -12.24
C VAL A 59 20.12 15.34 -12.17
N ILE A 60 19.74 14.78 -13.32
CA ILE A 60 19.69 13.34 -13.56
C ILE A 60 20.81 13.01 -14.53
N THR A 61 21.57 11.95 -14.22
CA THR A 61 22.65 11.47 -15.05
C THR A 61 22.27 10.28 -15.88
N GLN A 62 23.00 10.05 -16.97
CA GLN A 62 22.81 8.86 -17.83
C GLN A 62 22.96 7.57 -17.04
N LYS A 63 23.97 7.51 -16.17
CA LYS A 63 24.20 6.33 -15.33
C LYS A 63 23.02 6.00 -14.42
N GLU A 64 22.42 7.00 -13.79
CA GLU A 64 21.23 6.80 -12.95
C GLU A 64 20.06 6.24 -13.76
N LEU A 65 19.86 6.75 -14.98
CA LEU A 65 18.80 6.26 -15.87
C LEU A 65 19.10 4.85 -16.38
N ASP A 66 20.36 4.55 -16.77
CA ASP A 66 20.79 3.22 -17.25
C ASP A 66 20.61 2.15 -16.15
N GLU A 67 20.93 2.48 -14.89
CA GLU A 67 20.70 1.59 -13.74
C GLU A 67 19.19 1.27 -13.57
N MET A 68 18.35 2.30 -13.69
CA MET A 68 16.90 2.16 -13.60
C MET A 68 16.33 1.36 -14.78
N LEU A 69 16.82 1.63 -16.00
CA LEU A 69 16.47 0.88 -17.22
C LEU A 69 16.81 -0.62 -17.06
N GLY A 70 18.05 -0.91 -16.69
CA GLY A 70 18.50 -2.29 -16.49
C GLY A 70 17.68 -3.03 -15.44
N HIS A 71 17.33 -2.37 -14.34
CA HIS A 71 16.46 -2.95 -13.32
C HIS A 71 15.04 -3.20 -13.85
N THR A 72 14.47 -2.23 -14.57
CA THR A 72 13.10 -2.33 -15.09
C THR A 72 12.99 -3.41 -16.17
N ILE A 73 13.97 -3.50 -17.08
CA ILE A 73 14.01 -4.55 -18.10
C ILE A 73 14.06 -5.94 -17.47
N ARG A 74 14.95 -6.17 -16.51
CA ARG A 74 15.00 -7.45 -15.79
C ARG A 74 13.67 -7.77 -15.09
N GLN A 75 13.02 -6.78 -14.51
CA GLN A 75 11.74 -6.96 -13.85
C GLN A 75 10.62 -7.34 -14.84
N LEU A 76 10.57 -6.71 -16.01
CA LEU A 76 9.61 -7.06 -17.07
C LEU A 76 9.85 -8.48 -17.59
N GLN A 77 11.12 -8.84 -17.87
CA GLN A 77 11.51 -10.18 -18.33
C GLN A 77 11.15 -11.27 -17.31
N THR A 78 11.39 -11.05 -16.03
CA THR A 78 11.02 -11.99 -14.94
C THR A 78 9.50 -12.24 -14.90
N ARG A 79 8.70 -11.29 -15.37
CA ARG A 79 7.23 -11.41 -15.46
C ARG A 79 6.76 -11.96 -16.79
N GLY A 80 7.66 -12.25 -17.72
CA GLY A 80 7.33 -12.68 -19.08
C GLY A 80 6.76 -11.55 -19.95
N VAL A 81 6.94 -10.28 -19.53
CA VAL A 81 6.51 -9.12 -20.30
C VAL A 81 7.65 -8.66 -21.20
N GLN A 82 7.41 -8.57 -22.49
CA GLN A 82 8.38 -8.03 -23.43
C GLN A 82 8.57 -6.53 -23.18
N PRO A 83 9.81 -6.04 -22.94
CA PRO A 83 10.06 -4.61 -22.79
C PRO A 83 9.65 -3.82 -24.04
N PRO A 84 9.16 -2.58 -23.88
CA PRO A 84 8.98 -1.66 -24.99
C PRO A 84 10.30 -1.37 -25.74
N ALA A 85 10.21 -0.68 -26.87
CA ALA A 85 11.40 -0.15 -27.53
C ALA A 85 12.23 0.71 -26.56
N HIS A 86 13.55 0.62 -26.65
CA HIS A 86 14.47 1.20 -25.66
C HIS A 86 14.24 2.70 -25.46
N ASP A 87 14.06 3.46 -26.53
CA ASP A 87 13.80 4.90 -26.51
C ASP A 87 12.46 5.27 -25.84
N VAL A 88 11.44 4.44 -26.02
CA VAL A 88 10.13 4.61 -25.38
C VAL A 88 10.26 4.36 -23.87
N LEU A 89 10.92 3.28 -23.47
CA LEU A 89 11.13 2.92 -22.08
C LEU A 89 12.01 3.97 -21.37
N GLU A 90 13.05 4.44 -22.03
CA GLU A 90 13.96 5.49 -21.57
C GLU A 90 13.20 6.77 -21.24
N LYS A 91 12.38 7.27 -22.16
CA LYS A 91 11.57 8.48 -21.97
C LYS A 91 10.57 8.31 -20.81
N GLN A 92 9.88 7.19 -20.74
CA GLN A 92 8.91 6.95 -19.66
C GLN A 92 9.57 6.87 -18.28
N LEU A 93 10.73 6.21 -18.19
CA LEU A 93 11.46 6.12 -16.93
C LEU A 93 12.05 7.46 -16.52
N LEU A 94 12.53 8.26 -17.48
CA LEU A 94 13.03 9.60 -17.21
C LEU A 94 11.93 10.51 -16.64
N GLU A 95 10.73 10.55 -17.25
CA GLU A 95 9.58 11.30 -16.70
C GLU A 95 9.22 10.87 -15.29
N ARG A 96 9.19 9.56 -15.04
CA ARG A 96 8.91 9.02 -13.72
C ARG A 96 9.98 9.43 -12.70
N PHE A 97 11.24 9.44 -13.12
CA PHE A 97 12.36 9.85 -12.28
C PHE A 97 12.25 11.34 -11.94
N ILE A 98 11.93 12.18 -12.92
CA ILE A 98 11.68 13.61 -12.73
C ILE A 98 10.59 13.83 -11.68
N ILE A 99 9.43 13.19 -11.81
CA ILE A 99 8.34 13.33 -10.86
C ILE A 99 8.75 12.89 -9.44
N THR A 100 9.50 11.80 -9.32
CA THR A 100 9.99 11.33 -8.01
C THR A 100 10.96 12.35 -7.40
N ARG A 101 11.88 12.91 -8.18
CA ARG A 101 12.81 13.95 -7.72
C ARG A 101 12.06 15.20 -7.25
N LEU A 102 11.07 15.65 -7.99
CA LEU A 102 10.25 16.80 -7.62
C LEU A 102 9.51 16.59 -6.29
N GLN A 103 8.98 15.39 -6.08
CA GLN A 103 8.34 15.04 -4.80
C GLN A 103 9.35 15.08 -3.64
N LEU A 104 10.57 14.57 -3.83
CA LEU A 104 11.62 14.59 -2.82
C LEU A 104 12.11 16.01 -2.53
N GLN A 105 12.27 16.86 -3.57
CA GLN A 105 12.60 18.27 -3.42
C GLN A 105 11.55 19.00 -2.59
N MET A 106 10.26 18.84 -2.93
CA MET A 106 9.15 19.43 -2.18
C MET A 106 9.12 18.96 -0.72
N ALA A 107 9.38 17.68 -0.48
CA ALA A 107 9.48 17.14 0.87
C ALA A 107 10.60 17.82 1.66
N LYS A 108 11.79 17.98 1.05
CA LYS A 108 12.94 18.66 1.63
C LYS A 108 12.66 20.14 1.92
N GLU A 109 12.10 20.87 0.97
CA GLU A 109 11.73 22.30 1.11
C GLU A 109 10.72 22.53 2.23
N THR A 110 9.81 21.58 2.41
CA THR A 110 8.76 21.64 3.44
C THR A 110 9.16 20.97 4.77
N GLY A 111 10.43 20.59 4.93
CA GLY A 111 10.96 19.99 6.15
C GLY A 111 10.41 18.60 6.47
N LEU A 112 9.85 17.90 5.48
CA LEU A 112 9.33 16.54 5.68
C LEU A 112 10.48 15.53 5.64
N ALA A 113 10.71 14.86 6.76
CA ALA A 113 11.74 13.85 6.89
C ALA A 113 11.18 12.56 7.50
N VAL A 114 11.92 11.48 7.34
CA VAL A 114 11.69 10.18 7.96
C VAL A 114 12.82 9.90 8.95
N SER A 115 12.47 9.63 10.20
CA SER A 115 13.44 9.28 11.23
C SER A 115 14.07 7.91 10.96
N ASP A 116 15.29 7.69 11.48
CA ASP A 116 15.92 6.38 11.36
C ASP A 116 15.12 5.29 12.08
N THR A 117 14.45 5.63 13.18
CA THR A 117 13.56 4.69 13.89
C THR A 117 12.41 4.23 13.01
N ASP A 118 11.69 5.15 12.35
CA ASP A 118 10.58 4.79 11.45
C ASP A 118 11.05 3.94 10.26
N LEU A 119 12.25 4.25 9.75
CA LEU A 119 12.87 3.49 8.67
C LEU A 119 13.21 2.06 9.13
N ASP A 120 13.82 1.91 10.30
CA ASP A 120 14.20 0.61 10.84
C ASP A 120 12.97 -0.24 11.18
N ASP A 121 11.89 0.36 11.70
CA ASP A 121 10.62 -0.32 11.93
C ASP A 121 10.00 -0.79 10.60
N THR A 122 10.10 0.01 9.56
CA THR A 122 9.63 -0.37 8.23
C THR A 122 10.45 -1.53 7.66
N LEU A 123 11.78 -1.50 7.80
CA LEU A 123 12.66 -2.59 7.36
C LEU A 123 12.39 -3.89 8.12
N ARG A 124 12.16 -3.83 9.46
CA ARG A 124 11.76 -4.99 10.26
C ARG A 124 10.42 -5.56 9.80
N ARG A 125 9.45 -4.70 9.47
CA ARG A 125 8.16 -5.13 8.94
C ARG A 125 8.31 -5.80 7.58
N ILE A 126 9.11 -5.24 6.67
CA ILE A 126 9.42 -5.85 5.36
C ILE A 126 10.06 -7.23 5.54
N ALA A 127 11.03 -7.36 6.44
CA ALA A 127 11.65 -8.64 6.75
C ALA A 127 10.62 -9.65 7.27
N LYS A 128 9.80 -9.27 8.26
CA LYS A 128 8.74 -10.12 8.85
C LYS A 128 7.71 -10.57 7.81
N GLU A 129 7.25 -9.70 6.92
CA GLU A 129 6.32 -10.05 5.83
C GLU A 129 6.92 -11.07 4.86
N ASN A 130 8.25 -11.08 4.72
CA ASN A 130 8.98 -12.08 3.95
C ASN A 130 9.45 -13.28 4.77
N LYS A 131 9.00 -13.41 6.04
CA LYS A 131 9.35 -14.49 6.96
C LYS A 131 10.86 -14.56 7.24
N MET A 132 11.51 -13.41 7.33
CA MET A 132 12.93 -13.23 7.58
C MET A 132 13.15 -12.33 8.80
N SER A 133 14.27 -12.48 9.47
CA SER A 133 14.83 -11.48 10.36
C SER A 133 15.50 -10.35 9.56
N LEU A 134 15.79 -9.22 10.17
CA LEU A 134 16.49 -8.12 9.50
C LEU A 134 17.91 -8.51 9.01
N PRO A 135 18.74 -9.28 9.77
CA PRO A 135 20.02 -9.80 9.28
C PRO A 135 19.88 -10.74 8.08
N GLU A 136 18.85 -11.60 8.06
CA GLU A 136 18.60 -12.49 6.91
C GLU A 136 18.18 -11.70 5.67
N LEU A 137 17.40 -10.64 5.83
CA LEU A 137 17.07 -9.72 4.74
C LEU A 137 18.34 -9.06 4.18
N TYR A 138 19.24 -8.60 5.06
CA TYR A 138 20.53 -8.02 4.67
C TYR A 138 21.33 -9.00 3.81
N THR A 139 21.53 -10.23 4.32
CA THR A 139 22.29 -11.28 3.62
C THR A 139 21.64 -11.67 2.28
N ALA A 140 20.32 -11.68 2.19
CA ALA A 140 19.60 -11.98 0.95
C ALA A 140 19.81 -10.88 -0.10
N LEU A 141 19.78 -9.61 0.28
CA LEU A 141 20.04 -8.49 -0.61
C LEU A 141 21.48 -8.51 -1.14
N GLU A 142 22.47 -8.74 -0.27
CA GLU A 142 23.88 -8.84 -0.67
C GLU A 142 24.13 -9.98 -1.66
N ARG A 143 23.54 -11.15 -1.39
CA ARG A 143 23.64 -12.30 -2.30
C ARG A 143 23.08 -12.00 -3.69
N ASP A 144 22.03 -11.17 -3.75
CA ASP A 144 21.38 -10.75 -5.00
C ASP A 144 22.08 -9.53 -5.64
N GLY A 145 23.22 -9.09 -5.07
CA GLY A 145 24.04 -7.98 -5.55
C GLY A 145 23.43 -6.60 -5.27
N ILE A 146 22.47 -6.51 -4.34
CA ILE A 146 21.83 -5.26 -3.96
C ILE A 146 22.55 -4.68 -2.73
N ASN A 147 23.08 -3.46 -2.87
CA ASN A 147 23.69 -2.76 -1.76
C ASN A 147 22.63 -2.37 -0.72
N PHE A 148 22.82 -2.79 0.54
CA PHE A 148 21.87 -2.56 1.61
C PHE A 148 21.63 -1.05 1.90
N ASN A 149 22.67 -0.22 1.86
CA ASN A 149 22.52 1.22 2.08
C ASN A 149 21.68 1.85 0.98
N LYS A 150 21.93 1.48 -0.29
CA LYS A 150 21.11 1.94 -1.42
C LYS A 150 19.64 1.52 -1.25
N PHE A 151 19.40 0.27 -0.88
CA PHE A 151 18.06 -0.23 -0.58
C PHE A 151 17.39 0.53 0.58
N ARG A 152 18.16 0.80 1.65
CA ARG A 152 17.68 1.59 2.79
C ARG A 152 17.28 3.01 2.38
N ASP A 153 18.06 3.66 1.52
CA ASP A 153 17.75 5.00 1.01
C ASP A 153 16.54 5.00 0.08
N GLU A 154 16.38 3.96 -0.74
CA GLU A 154 15.17 3.79 -1.58
C GLU A 154 13.91 3.65 -0.72
N ILE A 155 13.95 2.86 0.36
CA ILE A 155 12.83 2.75 1.31
C ILE A 155 12.56 4.07 2.02
N ARG A 156 13.60 4.81 2.43
CA ARG A 156 13.46 6.15 3.01
C ARG A 156 12.73 7.10 2.05
N ASN A 157 13.15 7.14 0.79
CA ASN A 157 12.54 7.98 -0.23
C ASN A 157 11.07 7.59 -0.49
N GLU A 158 10.76 6.29 -0.52
CA GLU A 158 9.38 5.80 -0.66
C GLU A 158 8.50 6.22 0.53
N LEU A 159 9.04 6.18 1.76
CA LEU A 159 8.35 6.66 2.95
C LEU A 159 8.11 8.17 2.91
N ILE A 160 9.11 8.94 2.48
CA ILE A 160 9.00 10.39 2.32
C ILE A 160 7.89 10.73 1.33
N VAL A 161 7.89 10.12 0.15
CA VAL A 161 6.88 10.34 -0.89
C VAL A 161 5.48 9.94 -0.40
N THR A 162 5.39 8.83 0.35
CA THR A 162 4.12 8.39 0.95
C THR A 162 3.57 9.40 1.96
N ARG A 163 4.43 9.91 2.86
CA ARG A 163 4.06 10.93 3.85
C ARG A 163 3.71 12.27 3.19
N LEU A 164 4.41 12.60 2.11
CA LEU A 164 4.12 13.81 1.34
C LEU A 164 2.73 13.72 0.70
N LYS A 165 2.40 12.58 0.07
CA LYS A 165 1.06 12.32 -0.47
C LYS A 165 -0.02 12.42 0.61
N GLU A 166 0.24 11.85 1.78
CA GLU A 166 -0.70 11.92 2.91
C GLU A 166 -0.97 13.36 3.31
N ARG A 167 0.09 14.17 3.48
CA ARG A 167 -0.02 15.56 3.90
C ARG A 167 -0.63 16.47 2.85
N GLU A 168 -0.19 16.37 1.60
CA GLU A 168 -0.54 17.32 0.53
C GLU A 168 -1.87 16.97 -0.15
N VAL A 169 -2.28 15.71 -0.06
CA VAL A 169 -3.48 15.22 -0.74
C VAL A 169 -4.49 14.65 0.25
N ASN A 170 -4.18 13.51 0.87
CA ASN A 170 -5.18 12.74 1.62
C ASN A 170 -5.79 13.53 2.78
N ASN A 171 -4.95 14.23 3.57
CA ASN A 171 -5.40 15.01 4.73
C ASN A 171 -6.19 16.26 4.36
N ARG A 172 -6.21 16.66 3.08
CA ARG A 172 -7.00 17.80 2.57
C ARG A 172 -8.35 17.38 2.03
N ILE A 173 -8.61 16.08 1.94
CA ILE A 173 -9.87 15.56 1.43
C ILE A 173 -10.94 15.59 2.53
N THR A 174 -12.00 16.31 2.27
CA THR A 174 -13.19 16.31 3.13
C THR A 174 -14.33 15.61 2.42
N VAL A 175 -15.04 14.74 3.13
CA VAL A 175 -16.26 14.07 2.67
C VAL A 175 -17.42 14.55 3.53
N THR A 176 -18.38 15.19 2.91
CA THR A 176 -19.59 15.72 3.58
C THR A 176 -20.67 14.65 3.73
N GLU A 177 -21.58 14.82 4.68
CA GLU A 177 -22.70 13.89 4.85
C GLU A 177 -23.64 13.90 3.62
N GLY A 178 -23.83 15.06 2.98
CA GLY A 178 -24.60 15.14 1.75
C GLY A 178 -24.02 14.33 0.59
N GLU A 179 -22.69 14.24 0.49
CA GLU A 179 -22.03 13.37 -0.48
C GLU A 179 -22.26 11.89 -0.15
N VAL A 180 -22.26 11.55 1.14
CA VAL A 180 -22.57 10.17 1.59
C VAL A 180 -24.00 9.80 1.27
N ASP A 181 -24.96 10.69 1.57
CA ASP A 181 -26.39 10.44 1.29
C ASP A 181 -26.64 10.29 -0.21
N ASN A 182 -26.11 11.19 -1.04
CA ASN A 182 -26.22 11.10 -2.49
C ASN A 182 -25.58 9.81 -3.06
N PHE A 183 -24.46 9.41 -2.50
CA PHE A 183 -23.77 8.20 -2.90
C PHE A 183 -24.61 6.94 -2.61
N LEU A 184 -25.17 6.83 -1.41
CA LEU A 184 -26.03 5.72 -1.01
C LEU A 184 -27.33 5.68 -1.81
N HIS A 185 -27.97 6.84 -2.02
CA HIS A 185 -29.17 6.94 -2.83
C HIS A 185 -28.95 6.47 -4.28
N ASN A 186 -27.84 6.91 -4.90
CA ASN A 186 -27.49 6.46 -6.26
C ASN A 186 -27.19 4.94 -6.30
N GLN A 187 -26.65 4.38 -5.23
CA GLN A 187 -26.41 2.95 -5.12
C GLN A 187 -27.72 2.14 -5.01
N GLU A 188 -28.70 2.63 -4.27
CA GLU A 188 -30.03 2.04 -4.16
C GLU A 188 -30.77 2.04 -5.49
N ILE A 189 -30.80 3.19 -6.20
CA ILE A 189 -31.42 3.33 -7.52
C ILE A 189 -30.80 2.37 -8.54
N SER A 190 -29.48 2.18 -8.49
CA SER A 190 -28.77 1.31 -9.43
C SER A 190 -29.07 -0.18 -9.23
N GLY A 191 -29.75 -0.58 -8.14
CA GLY A 191 -30.03 -1.99 -7.80
C GLY A 191 -28.79 -2.86 -7.71
N ALA A 192 -27.61 -2.25 -7.83
CA ALA A 192 -26.35 -2.92 -7.85
C ALA A 192 -25.84 -3.11 -6.42
N GLY A 193 -25.84 -4.33 -5.95
CA GLY A 193 -24.91 -4.70 -4.89
C GLY A 193 -23.51 -4.18 -5.25
N VAL A 194 -22.66 -3.94 -4.25
CA VAL A 194 -21.31 -3.42 -4.50
C VAL A 194 -20.55 -4.43 -5.34
N ASN A 195 -20.49 -4.17 -6.65
CA ASN A 195 -19.60 -4.96 -7.52
C ASN A 195 -18.17 -4.52 -7.27
N GLU A 196 -17.28 -5.48 -7.12
CA GLU A 196 -15.86 -5.25 -7.09
C GLU A 196 -15.26 -5.72 -8.41
N TYR A 197 -14.37 -4.90 -8.94
CA TYR A 197 -13.70 -5.15 -10.21
C TYR A 197 -12.20 -5.28 -9.98
N ARG A 198 -11.62 -6.28 -10.61
CA ARG A 198 -10.18 -6.38 -10.82
C ARG A 198 -9.89 -5.93 -12.23
N LEU A 199 -9.09 -4.88 -12.37
CA LEU A 199 -8.89 -4.18 -13.63
C LEU A 199 -7.41 -4.14 -14.02
N ALA A 200 -7.15 -4.03 -15.31
CA ALA A 200 -5.91 -3.44 -15.79
C ALA A 200 -6.24 -2.15 -16.53
N HIS A 201 -5.36 -1.14 -16.44
CA HIS A 201 -5.60 0.15 -17.06
C HIS A 201 -4.38 0.69 -17.82
N ILE A 202 -4.65 1.50 -18.82
CA ILE A 202 -3.70 2.34 -19.54
C ILE A 202 -4.20 3.77 -19.39
N LEU A 203 -3.33 4.67 -18.95
CA LEU A 203 -3.57 6.11 -18.88
C LEU A 203 -2.65 6.82 -19.86
N VAL A 204 -3.23 7.58 -20.78
CA VAL A 204 -2.51 8.57 -21.59
C VAL A 204 -2.81 9.94 -21.00
N GLN A 205 -1.87 10.52 -20.28
CA GLN A 205 -2.07 11.73 -19.49
C GLN A 205 -2.17 12.98 -20.36
N LEU A 206 -3.08 13.89 -19.96
CA LEU A 206 -3.23 15.23 -20.53
C LEU A 206 -2.58 16.27 -19.62
N PRO A 207 -1.91 17.30 -20.15
CA PRO A 207 -1.50 18.48 -19.38
C PRO A 207 -2.71 19.25 -18.82
N GLU A 208 -2.53 19.93 -17.66
CA GLU A 208 -3.63 20.66 -16.95
C GLU A 208 -4.32 21.71 -17.85
N ARG A 209 -3.57 22.28 -18.80
CA ARG A 209 -4.06 23.27 -19.78
C ARG A 209 -3.80 22.79 -21.19
N ALA A 210 -4.23 21.56 -21.48
CA ALA A 210 -4.05 21.01 -22.82
C ALA A 210 -4.88 21.80 -23.84
N GLU A 211 -4.21 22.26 -24.88
CA GLU A 211 -4.88 22.84 -26.05
C GLU A 211 -5.46 21.77 -26.97
N ALA A 212 -6.44 22.12 -27.80
CA ALA A 212 -7.12 21.18 -28.69
C ALA A 212 -6.17 20.30 -29.53
N PRO A 213 -5.05 20.81 -30.11
CA PRO A 213 -4.09 19.96 -30.82
C PRO A 213 -3.41 18.91 -29.93
N GLN A 214 -3.11 19.26 -28.68
CA GLN A 214 -2.49 18.33 -27.72
C GLN A 214 -3.47 17.24 -27.29
N ILE A 215 -4.74 17.60 -27.08
CA ILE A 215 -5.81 16.66 -26.77
C ILE A 215 -5.94 15.63 -27.89
N GLU A 216 -5.94 16.08 -29.14
CA GLU A 216 -6.05 15.22 -30.31
C GLU A 216 -4.85 14.27 -30.45
N ILE A 217 -3.61 14.74 -30.24
CA ILE A 217 -2.40 13.91 -30.26
C ILE A 217 -2.47 12.82 -29.19
N LYS A 218 -2.89 13.19 -27.98
CA LYS A 218 -3.01 12.22 -26.88
C LYS A 218 -4.14 11.23 -27.09
N TYR A 219 -5.28 11.68 -27.66
CA TYR A 219 -6.36 10.81 -28.04
C TYR A 219 -5.92 9.77 -29.07
N ARG A 220 -5.21 10.19 -30.14
CA ARG A 220 -4.66 9.28 -31.15
C ARG A 220 -3.65 8.29 -30.55
N ARG A 221 -2.88 8.69 -29.58
CA ARG A 221 -1.98 7.78 -28.84
C ARG A 221 -2.79 6.70 -28.09
N ALA A 222 -3.88 7.09 -27.43
CA ALA A 222 -4.77 6.14 -26.76
C ALA A 222 -5.48 5.19 -27.74
N GLU A 223 -5.94 5.70 -28.89
CA GLU A 223 -6.53 4.89 -29.96
C GLU A 223 -5.52 3.88 -30.56
N ALA A 224 -4.26 4.28 -30.72
CA ALA A 224 -3.19 3.38 -31.16
C ALA A 224 -2.96 2.26 -30.14
N ALA A 225 -2.98 2.55 -28.85
CA ALA A 225 -2.91 1.55 -27.79
C ALA A 225 -4.09 0.56 -27.87
N LEU A 226 -5.33 1.10 -27.98
CA LEU A 226 -6.53 0.27 -28.11
C LEU A 226 -6.50 -0.63 -29.35
N THR A 227 -5.99 -0.11 -30.46
CA THR A 227 -5.83 -0.88 -31.71
C THR A 227 -4.86 -2.06 -31.53
N LYS A 228 -3.72 -1.85 -30.85
CA LYS A 228 -2.78 -2.94 -30.52
C LYS A 228 -3.44 -4.00 -29.65
N LEU A 229 -4.22 -3.59 -28.65
CA LEU A 229 -4.96 -4.51 -27.77
C LEU A 229 -6.00 -5.32 -28.55
N LYS A 230 -6.76 -4.69 -29.46
CA LYS A 230 -7.72 -5.37 -30.33
C LYS A 230 -7.06 -6.36 -31.30
N ASN A 231 -5.82 -6.09 -31.69
CA ASN A 231 -5.01 -7.00 -32.52
C ASN A 231 -4.35 -8.14 -31.71
N GLY A 232 -4.69 -8.27 -30.41
CA GLY A 232 -4.24 -9.39 -29.58
C GLY A 232 -2.89 -9.20 -28.90
N VAL A 233 -2.30 -7.99 -28.92
CA VAL A 233 -1.09 -7.71 -28.15
C VAL A 233 -1.42 -7.75 -26.67
N GLU A 234 -0.56 -8.37 -25.86
CA GLU A 234 -0.74 -8.50 -24.42
C GLU A 234 -0.89 -7.14 -23.73
N PHE A 235 -1.90 -7.05 -22.85
CA PHE A 235 -2.24 -5.79 -22.17
C PHE A 235 -1.05 -5.21 -21.40
N ALA A 236 -0.29 -6.05 -20.72
CA ALA A 236 0.89 -5.61 -19.95
C ALA A 236 1.98 -4.99 -20.84
N GLN A 237 2.14 -5.49 -22.07
CA GLN A 237 3.08 -4.95 -23.04
C GLN A 237 2.61 -3.58 -23.54
N VAL A 238 1.33 -3.45 -23.89
CA VAL A 238 0.76 -2.18 -24.35
C VAL A 238 0.75 -1.15 -23.21
N ALA A 239 0.47 -1.57 -21.98
CA ALA A 239 0.56 -0.69 -20.82
C ALA A 239 1.98 -0.16 -20.60
N ALA A 240 2.99 -1.02 -20.72
CA ALA A 240 4.39 -0.61 -20.60
C ALA A 240 4.83 0.35 -21.72
N GLU A 241 4.22 0.29 -22.88
CA GLU A 241 4.56 1.14 -24.06
C GLU A 241 3.80 2.48 -24.06
N PHE A 242 2.52 2.46 -23.70
CA PHE A 242 1.62 3.61 -23.91
C PHE A 242 1.19 4.31 -22.63
N SER A 243 1.25 3.64 -21.45
CA SER A 243 0.68 4.19 -20.24
C SER A 243 1.64 5.12 -19.52
N ASP A 244 1.15 6.30 -19.19
CA ASP A 244 1.83 7.27 -18.33
C ASP A 244 1.56 6.99 -16.82
N ALA A 245 0.76 5.97 -16.49
CA ALA A 245 0.44 5.60 -15.11
C ALA A 245 1.65 5.02 -14.35
N PRO A 246 1.76 5.25 -13.03
CA PRO A 246 2.88 4.75 -12.22
C PRO A 246 3.04 3.23 -12.21
N ASP A 247 1.99 2.50 -12.49
CA ASP A 247 1.94 1.04 -12.53
C ASP A 247 2.05 0.46 -13.96
N ALA A 248 2.28 1.29 -14.98
CA ALA A 248 2.45 0.89 -16.36
C ALA A 248 3.45 -0.28 -16.52
N MET A 249 4.64 -0.16 -15.89
CA MET A 249 5.68 -1.20 -15.91
C MET A 249 5.31 -2.46 -15.12
N LYS A 250 4.20 -2.42 -14.40
CA LYS A 250 3.61 -3.58 -13.69
C LYS A 250 2.46 -4.19 -14.48
N GLY A 251 2.25 -3.77 -15.73
CA GLY A 251 1.17 -4.19 -16.59
C GLY A 251 -0.15 -3.48 -16.33
N GLY A 252 -0.13 -2.37 -15.59
CA GLY A 252 -1.31 -1.56 -15.29
C GLY A 252 -2.38 -2.27 -14.44
N VAL A 253 -2.05 -3.38 -13.77
CA VAL A 253 -3.02 -4.16 -12.99
C VAL A 253 -3.29 -3.47 -11.65
N LEU A 254 -4.56 -3.17 -11.42
CA LEU A 254 -5.08 -2.67 -10.17
C LEU A 254 -5.59 -3.84 -9.31
N ASP A 255 -5.44 -3.70 -7.98
CA ASP A 255 -6.08 -4.62 -7.04
C ASP A 255 -7.61 -4.44 -7.08
N TRP A 256 -8.34 -5.35 -6.43
CA TRP A 256 -9.79 -5.28 -6.35
C TRP A 256 -10.28 -3.90 -5.92
N ARG A 257 -11.14 -3.29 -6.72
CA ARG A 257 -11.75 -2.00 -6.44
C ARG A 257 -13.26 -2.11 -6.47
N PRO A 258 -13.93 -1.69 -5.39
CA PRO A 258 -15.38 -1.53 -5.42
C PRO A 258 -15.81 -0.55 -6.53
N SER A 259 -16.92 -0.83 -7.20
CA SER A 259 -17.53 0.09 -8.20
C SER A 259 -17.66 1.51 -7.66
N THR A 260 -17.90 1.63 -6.38
CA THR A 260 -18.07 2.88 -5.64
C THR A 260 -16.81 3.74 -5.50
N GLN A 261 -15.64 3.14 -5.68
CA GLN A 261 -14.35 3.86 -5.68
C GLN A 261 -13.93 4.32 -7.08
N LEU A 262 -14.65 3.89 -8.12
CA LEU A 262 -14.39 4.29 -9.50
C LEU A 262 -15.17 5.56 -9.84
N PRO A 263 -14.64 6.45 -10.70
CA PRO A 263 -15.43 7.53 -11.27
C PRO A 263 -16.70 6.99 -11.92
N THR A 264 -17.82 7.70 -11.80
CA THR A 264 -19.14 7.24 -12.24
C THR A 264 -19.14 6.73 -13.69
N LYS A 265 -18.53 7.49 -14.61
CA LYS A 265 -18.41 7.09 -16.04
C LYS A 265 -17.69 5.76 -16.23
N PHE A 266 -16.67 5.47 -15.40
CA PHE A 266 -15.95 4.20 -15.48
C PHE A 266 -16.79 3.05 -14.91
N ALA A 267 -17.45 3.29 -13.77
CA ALA A 267 -18.31 2.28 -13.14
C ALA A 267 -19.49 1.88 -14.06
N GLU A 268 -20.09 2.85 -14.76
CA GLU A 268 -21.16 2.61 -15.73
C GLU A 268 -20.72 1.73 -16.89
N VAL A 269 -19.56 2.01 -17.49
CA VAL A 269 -19.01 1.21 -18.58
C VAL A 269 -18.68 -0.22 -18.10
N LEU A 270 -18.00 -0.35 -16.95
CA LEU A 270 -17.59 -1.62 -16.38
C LEU A 270 -18.78 -2.50 -15.93
N ALA A 271 -19.90 -1.89 -15.56
CA ALA A 271 -21.10 -2.63 -15.15
C ALA A 271 -21.68 -3.50 -16.28
N THR A 272 -21.51 -3.09 -17.52
CA THR A 272 -22.02 -3.82 -18.71
C THR A 272 -21.03 -4.81 -19.30
N MET A 273 -19.76 -4.78 -18.87
CA MET A 273 -18.68 -5.59 -19.45
C MET A 273 -18.62 -7.00 -18.86
N GLN A 274 -18.07 -7.93 -19.65
CA GLN A 274 -17.70 -9.27 -19.20
C GLN A 274 -16.17 -9.36 -18.92
N PRO A 275 -15.73 -10.25 -18.04
CA PRO A 275 -14.30 -10.51 -17.85
C PRO A 275 -13.59 -10.82 -19.16
N GLY A 276 -12.47 -10.16 -19.40
CA GLY A 276 -11.68 -10.24 -20.64
C GLY A 276 -11.91 -9.07 -21.60
N GLU A 277 -13.01 -8.35 -21.50
CA GLU A 277 -13.35 -7.24 -22.40
C GLU A 277 -12.54 -5.98 -22.13
N LEU A 278 -12.41 -5.16 -23.18
CA LEU A 278 -11.74 -3.86 -23.20
C LEU A 278 -12.78 -2.74 -23.30
N THR A 279 -12.58 -1.66 -22.59
CA THR A 279 -13.37 -0.43 -22.82
C THR A 279 -12.96 0.24 -24.14
N PRO A 280 -13.81 1.07 -24.73
CA PRO A 280 -13.36 2.13 -25.63
C PRO A 280 -12.43 3.08 -24.88
N VAL A 281 -11.80 4.01 -25.62
CA VAL A 281 -11.05 5.12 -24.98
C VAL A 281 -12.04 5.99 -24.19
N VAL A 282 -11.82 6.10 -22.89
CA VAL A 282 -12.67 6.88 -21.97
C VAL A 282 -11.93 8.15 -21.56
N GLN A 283 -12.52 9.31 -21.87
CA GLN A 283 -11.93 10.60 -21.51
C GLN A 283 -12.25 10.97 -20.05
N SER A 284 -11.23 11.44 -19.34
CA SER A 284 -11.26 11.99 -17.99
C SER A 284 -10.55 13.36 -17.98
N PRO A 285 -10.76 14.22 -16.99
CA PRO A 285 -10.04 15.50 -16.91
C PRO A 285 -8.52 15.39 -16.99
N ASN A 286 -7.94 14.33 -16.46
CA ASN A 286 -6.50 14.12 -16.40
C ASN A 286 -5.95 13.23 -17.54
N GLY A 287 -6.77 12.79 -18.49
CA GLY A 287 -6.30 12.01 -19.62
C GLY A 287 -7.31 11.03 -20.20
N PHE A 288 -6.79 10.15 -21.05
CA PHE A 288 -7.54 9.10 -21.72
C PHE A 288 -7.23 7.75 -21.08
N TYR A 289 -8.27 6.98 -20.77
CA TYR A 289 -8.16 5.68 -20.13
C TYR A 289 -8.67 4.56 -21.06
N ILE A 290 -7.99 3.41 -20.99
CA ILE A 290 -8.46 2.14 -21.50
C ILE A 290 -8.41 1.16 -20.33
N PHE A 291 -9.53 0.47 -20.06
CA PHE A 291 -9.58 -0.58 -19.05
C PHE A 291 -9.76 -1.95 -19.70
N LYS A 292 -9.17 -2.95 -19.08
CA LYS A 292 -9.51 -4.36 -19.28
C LYS A 292 -10.14 -4.88 -18.00
N LEU A 293 -11.33 -5.42 -18.10
CA LEU A 293 -11.96 -6.12 -16.99
C LEU A 293 -11.32 -7.50 -16.84
N LEU A 294 -10.58 -7.71 -15.76
CA LEU A 294 -9.94 -9.01 -15.49
C LEU A 294 -10.90 -9.94 -14.78
N GLU A 295 -11.52 -9.48 -13.73
CA GLU A 295 -12.44 -10.23 -12.91
C GLU A 295 -13.52 -9.32 -12.32
N ARG A 296 -14.71 -9.88 -12.07
CA ARG A 296 -15.82 -9.21 -11.40
C ARG A 296 -16.39 -10.13 -10.33
N ARG A 297 -16.64 -9.58 -9.16
CA ARG A 297 -17.41 -10.24 -8.10
C ARG A 297 -18.46 -9.29 -7.56
N GLY A 298 -19.67 -9.78 -7.33
CA GLY A 298 -20.76 -9.03 -6.69
C GLY A 298 -20.77 -9.31 -5.19
N GLN A 299 -20.81 -8.27 -4.39
CA GLN A 299 -21.16 -8.42 -2.97
C GLN A 299 -22.63 -8.03 -2.82
N LYS A 300 -23.46 -8.96 -2.32
CA LYS A 300 -24.75 -8.58 -1.75
C LYS A 300 -24.46 -7.75 -0.50
N ALA A 301 -25.21 -6.65 -0.32
CA ALA A 301 -25.14 -5.93 0.93
C ALA A 301 -25.45 -6.91 2.09
N ALA A 302 -24.40 -7.26 2.83
CA ALA A 302 -24.57 -8.16 3.98
C ALA A 302 -25.17 -7.36 5.12
N THR A 303 -26.19 -7.91 5.75
CA THR A 303 -26.66 -7.40 7.05
C THR A 303 -25.53 -7.58 8.05
N VAL A 304 -25.08 -6.50 8.66
CA VAL A 304 -24.03 -6.51 9.68
C VAL A 304 -24.69 -6.39 11.04
N ILE A 305 -24.78 -7.52 11.71
CA ILE A 305 -25.31 -7.61 13.08
C ILE A 305 -24.10 -7.74 14.01
N ILE A 306 -23.98 -6.84 14.98
CA ILE A 306 -22.99 -6.96 16.05
C ILE A 306 -23.67 -7.31 17.37
N THR A 307 -22.95 -8.00 18.25
CA THR A 307 -23.37 -8.18 19.63
C THR A 307 -22.67 -7.15 20.49
N GLN A 308 -23.44 -6.23 21.08
CA GLN A 308 -22.93 -5.35 22.12
C GLN A 308 -23.12 -6.00 23.48
N THR A 309 -22.15 -5.82 24.36
CA THR A 309 -22.17 -6.36 25.73
C THR A 309 -22.14 -5.20 26.72
N GLN A 310 -23.13 -5.13 27.58
CA GLN A 310 -23.08 -4.24 28.73
C GLN A 310 -22.26 -4.89 29.82
N ALA A 311 -21.20 -4.23 30.23
CA ALA A 311 -20.26 -4.79 31.19
C ALA A 311 -19.91 -3.82 32.32
N ARG A 312 -19.40 -4.39 33.40
CA ARG A 312 -18.74 -3.70 34.51
C ARG A 312 -17.38 -4.31 34.72
N HIS A 313 -16.45 -3.52 35.25
CA HIS A 313 -15.17 -4.05 35.65
C HIS A 313 -14.63 -3.41 36.94
N ILE A 314 -13.72 -4.13 37.59
CA ILE A 314 -12.85 -3.64 38.64
C ILE A 314 -11.43 -3.75 38.13
N LEU A 315 -10.69 -2.66 38.12
CA LEU A 315 -9.30 -2.63 37.71
C LEU A 315 -8.40 -2.35 38.93
N VAL A 316 -7.38 -3.17 39.12
CA VAL A 316 -6.25 -2.90 40.00
C VAL A 316 -5.02 -2.71 39.12
N LYS A 317 -4.51 -1.49 39.07
CA LYS A 317 -3.37 -1.11 38.20
C LYS A 317 -2.06 -1.72 38.71
N THR A 318 -1.18 -2.03 37.77
CA THR A 318 0.21 -2.37 38.07
C THR A 318 1.09 -1.15 37.81
N ASN A 319 1.90 -0.79 38.80
CA ASN A 319 2.85 0.34 38.73
C ASN A 319 4.06 0.05 39.61
N GLU A 320 4.96 1.03 39.78
CA GLU A 320 6.16 0.86 40.59
C GLU A 320 5.87 0.55 42.07
N LEU A 321 4.71 0.94 42.61
CA LEU A 321 4.29 0.71 43.99
C LEU A 321 3.44 -0.56 44.15
N THR A 322 2.78 -1.02 43.10
CA THR A 322 1.92 -2.19 43.12
C THR A 322 2.42 -3.22 42.08
N SER A 323 3.05 -4.26 42.61
CA SER A 323 3.56 -5.33 41.74
C SER A 323 2.41 -6.11 41.07
N ALA A 324 2.69 -6.79 39.96
CA ALA A 324 1.68 -7.62 39.29
C ALA A 324 1.14 -8.74 40.21
N SER A 325 1.97 -9.26 41.11
CA SER A 325 1.58 -10.28 42.10
C SER A 325 0.65 -9.71 43.18
N ASP A 326 0.89 -8.47 43.62
CA ASP A 326 0.05 -7.81 44.63
C ASP A 326 -1.29 -7.40 44.02
N ALA A 327 -1.30 -6.85 42.80
CA ALA A 327 -2.52 -6.53 42.07
C ALA A 327 -3.37 -7.80 41.85
N ARG A 328 -2.74 -8.91 41.44
CA ARG A 328 -3.43 -10.17 41.28
C ARG A 328 -4.04 -10.68 42.58
N ARG A 329 -3.31 -10.64 43.70
CA ARG A 329 -3.85 -11.06 45.02
C ARG A 329 -5.08 -10.24 45.40
N ARG A 330 -5.00 -8.89 45.25
CA ARG A 330 -6.16 -8.02 45.54
C ARG A 330 -7.37 -8.37 44.69
N VAL A 331 -7.17 -8.67 43.42
CA VAL A 331 -8.27 -9.05 42.52
C VAL A 331 -8.85 -10.42 42.89
N ILE A 332 -8.04 -11.38 43.34
CA ILE A 332 -8.51 -12.68 43.85
C ILE A 332 -9.37 -12.47 45.13
N ASP A 333 -8.92 -11.68 46.10
CA ASP A 333 -9.66 -11.34 47.31
C ASP A 333 -11.02 -10.68 46.99
N LEU A 334 -11.05 -9.82 45.98
CA LEU A 334 -12.28 -9.20 45.50
C LEU A 334 -13.21 -10.22 44.83
N LYS A 335 -12.65 -11.16 44.04
CA LYS A 335 -13.41 -12.23 43.43
C LYS A 335 -14.08 -13.11 44.50
N GLU A 336 -13.35 -13.49 45.54
CA GLU A 336 -13.91 -14.29 46.66
C GLU A 336 -15.08 -13.56 47.36
N ARG A 337 -14.95 -12.23 47.56
CA ARG A 337 -16.05 -11.43 48.11
C ARG A 337 -17.27 -11.40 47.20
N LEU A 338 -17.07 -11.31 45.89
CA LEU A 338 -18.14 -11.35 44.91
C LEU A 338 -18.82 -12.71 44.86
N ASP A 339 -18.05 -13.79 44.92
CA ASP A 339 -18.57 -15.17 44.98
C ASP A 339 -19.36 -15.46 46.24
N ASN A 340 -19.04 -14.78 47.35
CA ASN A 340 -19.78 -14.80 48.60
C ASN A 340 -20.96 -13.81 48.66
N GLY A 341 -21.39 -13.29 47.50
CA GLY A 341 -22.58 -12.43 47.37
C GLY A 341 -22.35 -10.93 47.58
N GLY A 342 -21.10 -10.48 47.57
CA GLY A 342 -20.78 -9.04 47.61
C GLY A 342 -21.28 -8.30 46.38
N SER A 343 -21.67 -7.04 46.58
CA SER A 343 -22.12 -6.19 45.48
C SER A 343 -20.94 -5.78 44.59
N PHE A 344 -20.99 -6.11 43.30
CA PHE A 344 -19.97 -5.71 42.32
C PHE A 344 -19.81 -4.18 42.26
N GLN A 345 -20.92 -3.46 42.26
CA GLN A 345 -20.92 -1.99 42.20
C GLN A 345 -20.24 -1.34 43.40
N GLU A 346 -20.51 -1.85 44.60
CA GLU A 346 -19.90 -1.33 45.83
C GLU A 346 -18.39 -1.62 45.87
N LEU A 347 -18.02 -2.86 45.53
CA LEU A 347 -16.60 -3.23 45.45
C LEU A 347 -15.85 -2.45 44.39
N ALA A 348 -16.49 -2.19 43.23
CA ALA A 348 -15.90 -1.34 42.20
C ALA A 348 -15.68 0.10 42.69
N LYS A 349 -16.67 0.70 43.37
CA LYS A 349 -16.53 2.05 43.94
C LYS A 349 -15.42 2.16 44.96
N LEU A 350 -15.20 1.10 45.74
CA LEU A 350 -14.23 1.13 46.85
C LEU A 350 -12.81 0.74 46.41
N HIS A 351 -12.69 -0.14 45.39
CA HIS A 351 -11.42 -0.79 45.07
C HIS A 351 -10.94 -0.63 43.66
N SER A 352 -11.80 -0.22 42.70
CA SER A 352 -11.39 -0.03 41.32
C SER A 352 -10.58 1.26 41.19
N GLU A 353 -9.46 1.15 40.44
CA GLU A 353 -8.58 2.27 40.11
C GLU A 353 -8.87 2.82 38.68
N ASP A 354 -10.01 2.38 38.08
CA ASP A 354 -10.49 2.88 36.80
C ASP A 354 -11.42 4.09 36.99
N ALA A 355 -11.53 4.92 35.93
CA ALA A 355 -12.40 6.08 35.93
C ALA A 355 -13.89 5.72 36.14
N SER A 356 -14.30 4.52 35.74
CA SER A 356 -15.65 3.98 35.93
C SER A 356 -15.98 3.59 37.37
N ALA A 357 -15.02 3.62 38.30
CA ALA A 357 -15.19 3.24 39.70
C ALA A 357 -16.37 3.97 40.36
N SER A 358 -16.48 5.29 40.20
CA SER A 358 -17.56 6.11 40.72
C SER A 358 -18.96 5.69 40.25
N SER A 359 -19.02 5.10 39.04
CA SER A 359 -20.24 4.55 38.43
C SER A 359 -20.40 3.04 38.69
N GLY A 360 -19.74 2.52 39.74
CA GLY A 360 -19.79 1.08 40.08
C GLY A 360 -19.14 0.17 39.05
N GLY A 361 -18.11 0.67 38.37
CA GLY A 361 -17.34 -0.02 37.36
C GLY A 361 -18.04 -0.16 35.99
N SER A 362 -19.16 0.55 35.75
CA SER A 362 -19.93 0.44 34.52
C SER A 362 -19.17 1.02 33.32
N LEU A 363 -19.03 0.21 32.26
CA LEU A 363 -18.45 0.59 30.98
C LEU A 363 -19.51 0.91 29.91
N GLY A 364 -20.81 0.76 30.27
CA GLY A 364 -21.88 0.90 29.28
C GLY A 364 -21.90 -0.25 28.29
N TRP A 365 -22.38 0.02 27.07
CA TRP A 365 -22.43 -0.92 25.97
C TRP A 365 -21.11 -0.91 25.22
N ILE A 366 -20.48 -2.06 25.14
CA ILE A 366 -19.18 -2.31 24.49
C ILE A 366 -19.44 -3.03 23.18
N SER A 367 -18.89 -2.49 22.09
CA SER A 367 -18.89 -3.16 20.78
C SER A 367 -17.63 -4.01 20.58
N PRO A 368 -17.64 -4.99 19.69
CA PRO A 368 -16.43 -5.72 19.31
C PRO A 368 -15.32 -4.77 18.87
N GLY A 369 -14.13 -4.92 19.44
CA GLY A 369 -12.95 -4.09 19.17
C GLY A 369 -12.80 -2.83 20.02
N ASP A 370 -13.74 -2.52 20.93
CA ASP A 370 -13.66 -1.34 21.82
C ASP A 370 -12.69 -1.55 22.98
N THR A 371 -12.25 -2.79 23.24
CA THR A 371 -11.39 -3.14 24.39
C THR A 371 -10.12 -3.86 23.92
N VAL A 372 -9.12 -3.92 24.83
CA VAL A 372 -7.89 -4.67 24.55
C VAL A 372 -8.19 -6.17 24.41
N PRO A 373 -7.39 -6.91 23.61
CA PRO A 373 -7.69 -8.30 23.24
C PRO A 373 -7.94 -9.24 24.42
N GLU A 374 -7.17 -9.10 25.50
CA GLU A 374 -7.27 -9.96 26.69
C GLU A 374 -8.59 -9.72 27.44
N PHE A 375 -9.01 -8.47 27.52
CA PHE A 375 -10.28 -8.08 28.11
C PHE A 375 -11.45 -8.56 27.25
N GLU A 376 -11.37 -8.35 25.93
CA GLU A 376 -12.39 -8.74 24.97
C GLU A 376 -12.58 -10.27 24.95
N GLN A 377 -11.49 -11.03 24.98
CA GLN A 377 -11.54 -12.49 25.04
C GLN A 377 -12.27 -12.98 26.31
N ALA A 378 -11.93 -12.40 27.45
CA ALA A 378 -12.60 -12.73 28.71
C ALA A 378 -14.09 -12.33 28.67
N LEU A 379 -14.39 -11.11 28.22
CA LEU A 379 -15.76 -10.62 28.06
C LEU A 379 -16.61 -11.55 27.19
N ASN A 380 -16.06 -12.01 26.08
CA ASN A 380 -16.76 -12.87 25.13
C ASN A 380 -17.03 -14.29 25.67
N SER A 381 -16.21 -14.79 26.60
CA SER A 381 -16.36 -16.11 27.21
C SER A 381 -17.45 -16.19 28.30
N LEU A 382 -17.85 -15.02 28.86
CA LEU A 382 -18.81 -14.97 29.98
C LEU A 382 -20.25 -14.99 29.47
N GLN A 383 -21.16 -15.54 30.29
CA GLN A 383 -22.61 -15.40 30.12
C GLN A 383 -23.13 -14.16 30.89
N PRO A 384 -24.29 -13.60 30.51
CA PRO A 384 -24.94 -12.55 31.30
C PRO A 384 -25.08 -12.95 32.77
N GLY A 385 -24.67 -12.02 33.65
CA GLY A 385 -24.62 -12.23 35.11
C GLY A 385 -23.30 -12.82 35.62
N GLN A 386 -22.48 -13.44 34.79
CA GLN A 386 -21.21 -14.04 35.21
C GLN A 386 -20.10 -13.01 35.42
N ILE A 387 -19.19 -13.35 36.34
CA ILE A 387 -17.98 -12.61 36.66
C ILE A 387 -16.78 -13.45 36.22
N SER A 388 -15.80 -12.78 35.58
CA SER A 388 -14.58 -13.46 35.12
C SER A 388 -13.69 -13.93 36.27
N GLU A 389 -12.81 -14.87 35.97
CA GLU A 389 -11.57 -15.00 36.72
C GLU A 389 -10.72 -13.75 36.57
N PRO A 390 -9.68 -13.55 37.41
CA PRO A 390 -8.73 -12.43 37.24
C PRO A 390 -8.11 -12.41 35.86
N VAL A 391 -8.32 -11.32 35.12
CA VAL A 391 -7.83 -11.12 33.74
C VAL A 391 -6.68 -10.09 33.76
N GLN A 392 -5.55 -10.47 33.20
CA GLN A 392 -4.40 -9.56 33.05
C GLN A 392 -4.48 -8.80 31.73
N SER A 393 -4.21 -7.51 31.78
CA SER A 393 -4.06 -6.64 30.61
C SER A 393 -2.83 -5.74 30.76
N PRO A 394 -2.46 -4.95 29.73
CA PRO A 394 -1.42 -3.92 29.86
C PRO A 394 -1.70 -2.87 30.94
N PHE A 395 -2.95 -2.69 31.35
CA PHE A 395 -3.36 -1.71 32.36
C PHE A 395 -3.32 -2.24 33.80
N GLY A 396 -3.26 -3.55 33.98
CA GLY A 396 -3.31 -4.20 35.28
C GLY A 396 -4.18 -5.46 35.27
N TRP A 397 -4.78 -5.76 36.44
CA TRP A 397 -5.64 -6.91 36.65
C TRP A 397 -7.10 -6.49 36.74
N HIS A 398 -7.98 -7.23 36.08
CA HIS A 398 -9.40 -6.95 35.99
C HIS A 398 -10.25 -8.07 36.55
N LEU A 399 -11.41 -7.73 37.13
CA LEU A 399 -12.59 -8.57 37.21
C LEU A 399 -13.64 -7.96 36.30
N ILE A 400 -14.27 -8.77 35.48
CA ILE A 400 -15.21 -8.34 34.45
C ILE A 400 -16.56 -9.03 34.74
N GLN A 401 -17.64 -8.27 34.76
CA GLN A 401 -18.99 -8.79 34.84
C GLN A 401 -19.76 -8.44 33.58
N VAL A 402 -20.33 -9.43 32.91
CA VAL A 402 -21.30 -9.20 31.85
C VAL A 402 -22.67 -8.96 32.51
N VAL A 403 -23.28 -7.81 32.19
CA VAL A 403 -24.63 -7.47 32.70
C VAL A 403 -25.67 -7.98 31.71
N GLU A 404 -25.53 -7.60 30.44
CA GLU A 404 -26.51 -7.91 29.41
C GLU A 404 -25.82 -7.94 28.04
N ARG A 405 -26.46 -8.62 27.08
CA ARG A 405 -26.07 -8.59 25.65
C ARG A 405 -27.26 -8.23 24.80
N ARG A 406 -26.97 -7.44 23.75
CA ARG A 406 -27.95 -7.13 22.72
C ARG A 406 -27.34 -7.29 21.34
N THR A 407 -28.16 -7.62 20.39
CA THR A 407 -27.79 -7.57 18.98
C THR A 407 -28.24 -6.23 18.41
N LEU A 408 -27.35 -5.61 17.63
CA LEU A 408 -27.60 -4.35 16.97
C LEU A 408 -27.32 -4.53 15.49
N ASP A 409 -28.29 -4.14 14.65
CA ASP A 409 -28.06 -4.02 13.21
C ASP A 409 -27.33 -2.70 12.94
N VAL A 410 -26.07 -2.79 12.55
CA VAL A 410 -25.21 -1.65 12.19
C VAL A 410 -25.00 -1.55 10.69
N SER A 411 -25.83 -2.23 9.89
CA SER A 411 -25.69 -2.26 8.43
C SER A 411 -25.68 -0.87 7.82
N SER A 412 -26.57 0.01 8.26
CA SER A 412 -26.65 1.38 7.75
C SER A 412 -25.41 2.21 8.12
N GLU A 413 -24.93 2.10 9.36
CA GLU A 413 -23.71 2.80 9.81
C GLU A 413 -22.47 2.28 9.08
N GLN A 414 -22.36 0.97 8.93
CA GLN A 414 -21.28 0.35 8.17
C GLN A 414 -21.34 0.73 6.69
N GLN A 415 -22.53 0.81 6.09
CA GLN A 415 -22.70 1.30 4.73
C GLN A 415 -22.25 2.75 4.60
N ARG A 416 -22.64 3.63 5.52
CA ARG A 416 -22.19 5.03 5.56
C ARG A 416 -20.66 5.15 5.71
N LYS A 417 -20.06 4.37 6.59
CA LYS A 417 -18.60 4.30 6.77
C LYS A 417 -17.90 3.88 5.47
N THR A 418 -18.41 2.81 4.83
CA THR A 418 -17.87 2.31 3.56
C THR A 418 -18.04 3.34 2.44
N ALA A 419 -19.20 4.00 2.36
CA ALA A 419 -19.47 5.07 1.40
C ALA A 419 -18.49 6.24 1.59
N ARG A 420 -18.28 6.69 2.84
CA ARG A 420 -17.32 7.76 3.16
C ARG A 420 -15.91 7.40 2.74
N GLN A 421 -15.46 6.17 3.03
CA GLN A 421 -14.15 5.67 2.61
C GLN A 421 -14.02 5.61 1.08
N SER A 422 -15.06 5.17 0.39
CA SER A 422 -15.10 5.08 -1.07
C SER A 422 -15.03 6.46 -1.73
N ILE A 423 -15.80 7.43 -1.23
CA ILE A 423 -15.77 8.82 -1.71
C ILE A 423 -14.39 9.43 -1.46
N HIS A 424 -13.83 9.24 -0.25
CA HIS A 424 -12.50 9.73 0.10
C HIS A 424 -11.44 9.17 -0.84
N ALA A 425 -11.40 7.86 -1.05
CA ALA A 425 -10.43 7.20 -1.93
C ALA A 425 -10.51 7.75 -3.36
N ARG A 426 -11.74 7.91 -3.92
CA ARG A 426 -11.96 8.47 -5.24
C ARG A 426 -11.47 9.92 -5.36
N LYS A 427 -11.82 10.77 -4.38
CA LYS A 427 -11.35 12.17 -4.34
C LYS A 427 -9.82 12.23 -4.21
N ALA A 428 -9.23 11.39 -3.38
CA ALA A 428 -7.79 11.34 -3.17
C ALA A 428 -7.04 10.90 -4.44
N ASP A 429 -7.54 9.91 -5.17
CA ASP A 429 -6.92 9.48 -6.44
C ASP A 429 -6.93 10.62 -7.48
N THR A 430 -8.06 11.31 -7.65
CA THR A 430 -8.17 12.46 -8.57
C THR A 430 -7.26 13.61 -8.14
N ALA A 431 -7.34 14.01 -6.87
CA ALA A 431 -6.54 15.11 -6.32
C ALA A 431 -5.03 14.82 -6.38
N PHE A 432 -4.63 13.55 -6.24
CA PHE A 432 -3.23 13.14 -6.36
C PHE A 432 -2.71 13.32 -7.78
N GLN A 433 -3.46 12.91 -8.79
CA GLN A 433 -3.05 13.10 -10.20
C GLN A 433 -2.93 14.57 -10.55
N GLU A 434 -3.92 15.39 -10.16
CA GLU A 434 -3.90 16.84 -10.35
C GLU A 434 -2.72 17.49 -9.60
N TRP A 435 -2.41 17.02 -8.39
CA TRP A 435 -1.28 17.52 -7.61
C TRP A 435 0.06 17.18 -8.26
N LEU A 436 0.26 15.94 -8.73
CA LEU A 436 1.47 15.55 -9.47
C LEU A 436 1.65 16.38 -10.74
N GLN A 437 0.57 16.62 -11.46
CA GLN A 437 0.59 17.43 -12.66
C GLN A 437 0.99 18.87 -12.34
N ARG A 438 0.37 19.51 -11.34
CA ARG A 438 0.77 20.86 -10.90
C ARG A 438 2.23 20.92 -10.43
N LEU A 439 2.71 19.89 -9.75
CA LEU A 439 4.10 19.81 -9.32
C LEU A 439 5.04 19.77 -10.51
N ARG A 440 4.69 18.99 -11.54
CA ARG A 440 5.45 18.86 -12.78
C ARG A 440 5.44 20.16 -13.62
N ASP A 441 4.28 20.80 -13.74
CA ASP A 441 4.09 22.01 -14.57
C ASP A 441 4.78 23.26 -14.00
N ARG A 442 5.00 23.30 -12.67
CA ARG A 442 5.70 24.39 -11.98
C ARG A 442 7.22 24.23 -11.99
N ALA A 443 7.72 23.06 -12.25
CA ALA A 443 9.13 22.77 -12.21
C ALA A 443 9.83 23.20 -13.49
N TYR A 444 11.03 23.76 -13.35
CA TYR A 444 11.94 23.89 -14.47
C TYR A 444 12.53 22.53 -14.81
N VAL A 445 12.30 22.06 -16.03
CA VAL A 445 12.88 20.82 -16.52
C VAL A 445 13.46 21.04 -17.90
N GLU A 446 14.76 20.81 -18.02
CA GLU A 446 15.53 20.88 -19.28
C GLU A 446 16.02 19.48 -19.64
N TYR A 447 15.64 18.98 -20.81
CA TYR A 447 16.14 17.70 -21.33
C TYR A 447 17.42 17.93 -22.12
N ARG A 448 18.41 17.07 -21.89
CA ARG A 448 19.69 17.05 -22.59
C ARG A 448 19.94 15.70 -23.27
N LEU A 449 18.84 15.05 -23.69
CA LEU A 449 18.91 13.86 -24.53
C LEU A 449 19.37 14.30 -25.93
N GLU A 450 20.46 13.73 -26.44
CA GLU A 450 20.82 13.91 -27.85
C GLU A 450 19.79 13.20 -28.73
N GLU A 451 19.33 13.85 -29.80
CA GLU A 451 18.60 13.18 -30.85
C GLU A 451 19.56 12.15 -31.49
N ARG A 452 19.23 10.85 -31.32
CA ARG A 452 19.94 9.74 -31.96
C ARG A 452 19.34 9.44 -33.31
#